data_38b66259d806eced902baff83d79ab67
#
_entry.id   38b66259d806eced902baff83d79ab67
#
_cell.length_a   1.000
_cell.length_b   1.000
_cell.length_c   1.000
_cell.angle_alpha   90.00
_cell.angle_beta   90.00
_cell.angle_gamma   90.00
#
_symmetry.space_group_name_H-M   'P 1'
#
loop_
_entity.id
_entity.type
_entity.pdbx_description
1 polymer ?
#
loop_
_entity_poly.entity_id
_entity_poly.type
_entity_poly.pdbx_seq_one_letter_code
_entity_poly.pdbx_strand_id
1 'polypeptide(L)'
;MVTAGAGCARQDNSASDAEPNGLKIVAQMPIGQDGKEVKLDAVGTPATAAGDGTASCPQVAIAMAGPLTGPDAPFGHNVENGAQLAVEQHNAANPGCDVKLVTFDTEGDPQKATQVAPEIINNPMIIGLVGPTWSGETKATGAIFDQAGLVAITPSATNVALSERGWKTFFRGLSSDGVQGPSLGNYLKNTLGVKKVCVVDYSTDAGAGQAKMVASALGPLVENGCTISIKQGDKDFSAVVTQIMDKSPDAVVYAAYYTEGALLLDQLRQAGFTGVFAGPDGLKDPQFVKAAGQAAKDAVLSCPCGPATGRFVEEYTGRFGQPPGTYSVEAYDAATILLKGIDSGADSRTALLEFVRGYDGQGLARNYHWTDTGELTSNQIWIYKVQ
;
A
#
# COMPACT_ATOMS: atom_id res chain seq x y z
N MET A 1 22.00 -54.99 5.06
CA MET A 1 21.74 -53.81 5.89
C MET A 1 21.59 -52.63 4.95
N VAL A 2 20.38 -52.20 4.72
CA VAL A 2 20.04 -51.07 3.87
C VAL A 2 19.51 -50.00 4.81
N THR A 3 20.23 -48.90 4.94
CA THR A 3 19.83 -47.72 5.70
C THR A 3 19.01 -46.80 4.80
N ALA A 4 17.73 -46.69 5.10
CA ALA A 4 16.83 -45.71 4.48
C ALA A 4 17.08 -44.35 5.10
N GLY A 5 17.51 -43.38 4.28
CA GLY A 5 17.56 -41.97 4.65
C GLY A 5 16.17 -41.34 4.51
N ALA A 6 15.58 -40.91 5.62
CA ALA A 6 14.38 -40.14 5.61
C ALA A 6 14.71 -38.67 5.28
N GLY A 7 14.37 -38.25 4.08
CA GLY A 7 14.35 -36.83 3.71
C GLY A 7 13.14 -36.11 4.32
N CYS A 8 13.39 -35.19 5.24
CA CYS A 8 12.36 -34.26 5.72
C CYS A 8 12.04 -33.26 4.60
N ALA A 9 10.93 -33.47 3.92
CA ALA A 9 10.32 -32.41 3.11
C ALA A 9 9.76 -31.35 4.07
N ARG A 10 10.26 -30.13 3.98
CA ARG A 10 9.62 -28.97 4.58
C ARG A 10 8.28 -28.79 3.89
N GLN A 11 7.21 -29.02 4.63
CA GLN A 11 5.88 -28.56 4.25
C GLN A 11 5.84 -27.04 4.49
N ASP A 12 5.80 -26.28 3.41
CA ASP A 12 5.38 -24.88 3.46
C ASP A 12 3.89 -24.85 3.78
N ASN A 13 3.56 -24.69 5.08
CA ASN A 13 2.21 -24.39 5.53
C ASN A 13 1.93 -22.89 5.29
N SER A 14 1.77 -22.50 4.02
CA SER A 14 1.02 -21.30 3.70
C SER A 14 -0.47 -21.64 3.83
N ALA A 15 -1.13 -21.13 4.86
CA ALA A 15 -2.57 -21.19 4.99
C ALA A 15 -3.21 -20.67 3.71
N SER A 16 -3.92 -21.54 3.01
CA SER A 16 -4.45 -21.26 1.69
C SER A 16 -5.85 -20.70 1.80
N ASP A 17 -6.00 -19.39 1.66
CA ASP A 17 -7.25 -18.83 1.17
C ASP A 17 -7.39 -19.22 -0.31
N ALA A 18 -7.96 -20.40 -0.56
CA ALA A 18 -8.33 -20.80 -1.91
C ALA A 18 -9.57 -20.00 -2.30
N GLU A 19 -9.36 -18.91 -3.05
CA GLU A 19 -10.42 -18.24 -3.77
C GLU A 19 -11.23 -19.26 -4.60
N PRO A 20 -12.52 -19.02 -4.89
CA PRO A 20 -13.39 -19.98 -5.56
C PRO A 20 -12.83 -20.59 -6.85
N ASN A 21 -11.81 -19.93 -7.44
CA ASN A 21 -11.17 -20.33 -8.70
C ASN A 21 -9.73 -20.85 -8.51
N GLY A 22 -9.23 -20.97 -7.28
CA GLY A 22 -7.86 -21.42 -6.98
C GLY A 22 -6.74 -20.43 -7.33
N LEU A 23 -7.07 -19.24 -7.89
CA LEU A 23 -6.08 -18.22 -8.24
C LEU A 23 -5.70 -17.40 -7.01
N LYS A 24 -4.43 -16.95 -6.99
CA LYS A 24 -3.86 -16.12 -5.91
C LYS A 24 -2.95 -15.05 -6.47
N ILE A 25 -2.80 -13.95 -5.73
CA ILE A 25 -1.77 -12.94 -5.98
C ILE A 25 -0.48 -13.40 -5.31
N VAL A 26 0.52 -13.73 -6.11
CA VAL A 26 1.79 -14.31 -5.63
C VAL A 26 2.94 -13.36 -5.90
N ALA A 27 3.73 -13.06 -4.86
CA ALA A 27 4.94 -12.25 -5.00
C ALA A 27 5.94 -12.96 -5.92
N GLN A 28 6.51 -12.22 -6.87
CA GLN A 28 7.50 -12.74 -7.81
C GLN A 28 8.90 -12.27 -7.42
N MET A 29 9.16 -10.96 -7.48
CA MET A 29 10.49 -10.40 -7.26
C MET A 29 10.40 -8.91 -6.91
N PRO A 30 11.38 -8.37 -6.17
CA PRO A 30 11.59 -6.94 -6.07
C PRO A 30 12.28 -6.42 -7.33
N ILE A 31 11.91 -5.22 -7.77
CA ILE A 31 12.47 -4.58 -8.96
C ILE A 31 12.96 -3.15 -8.68
N GLY A 32 13.97 -2.75 -9.44
CA GLY A 32 14.43 -1.37 -9.50
C GLY A 32 13.62 -0.52 -10.48
N GLN A 33 13.94 0.77 -10.57
CA GLN A 33 13.30 1.68 -11.52
C GLN A 33 13.59 1.34 -12.99
N ASP A 34 14.65 0.57 -13.27
CA ASP A 34 14.93 0.04 -14.61
C ASP A 34 14.07 -1.19 -14.99
N GLY A 35 13.20 -1.63 -14.08
CA GLY A 35 12.30 -2.76 -14.24
C GLY A 35 12.98 -4.14 -14.12
N LYS A 36 14.22 -4.19 -13.66
CA LYS A 36 14.96 -5.45 -13.46
C LYS A 36 14.91 -5.86 -11.99
N GLU A 37 15.06 -7.17 -11.78
CA GLU A 37 15.18 -7.73 -10.43
C GLU A 37 16.35 -7.08 -9.68
N VAL A 38 16.10 -6.73 -8.41
CA VAL A 38 17.13 -6.26 -7.48
C VAL A 38 17.26 -7.22 -6.33
N LYS A 39 18.49 -7.37 -5.83
CA LYS A 39 18.68 -8.05 -4.55
C LYS A 39 18.31 -7.09 -3.43
N LEU A 40 17.50 -7.57 -2.52
CA LEU A 40 17.27 -6.84 -1.29
C LEU A 40 18.51 -6.92 -0.41
N ASP A 41 18.91 -5.81 0.15
CA ASP A 41 19.95 -5.80 1.17
C ASP A 41 19.51 -6.68 2.36
N ALA A 42 20.51 -7.25 3.06
CA ALA A 42 20.21 -7.98 4.27
C ALA A 42 19.50 -7.06 5.26
N VAL A 43 18.26 -7.38 5.57
CA VAL A 43 17.43 -6.59 6.49
C VAL A 43 18.04 -6.71 7.88
N GLY A 44 18.29 -5.57 8.54
CA GLY A 44 18.64 -5.54 9.96
C GLY A 44 17.55 -6.18 10.82
N THR A 45 17.76 -6.22 12.12
CA THR A 45 16.69 -6.67 13.04
C THR A 45 15.56 -5.63 13.02
N PRO A 46 14.34 -5.99 12.57
CA PRO A 46 13.22 -5.06 12.56
C PRO A 46 12.91 -4.56 13.98
N ALA A 47 12.51 -3.31 14.08
CA ALA A 47 11.92 -2.79 15.29
C ALA A 47 10.65 -3.59 15.63
N THR A 48 10.45 -3.91 16.89
CA THR A 48 9.23 -4.55 17.39
C THR A 48 8.37 -3.51 18.08
N ALA A 49 7.07 -3.59 17.91
CA ALA A 49 6.14 -2.69 18.60
C ALA A 49 6.19 -2.86 20.14
N ALA A 50 6.52 -4.06 20.61
CA ALA A 50 6.67 -4.35 22.03
C ALA A 50 7.81 -3.54 22.72
N GLY A 51 8.77 -3.02 21.94
CA GLY A 51 9.93 -2.33 22.53
C GLY A 51 10.74 -3.24 23.45
N ASP A 52 11.27 -2.68 24.54
CA ASP A 52 12.01 -3.41 25.58
C ASP A 52 11.17 -3.76 26.82
N GLY A 53 9.90 -3.40 26.83
CA GLY A 53 8.97 -3.68 27.93
C GLY A 53 9.11 -2.74 29.14
N THR A 54 9.84 -1.64 29.01
CA THR A 54 10.11 -0.70 30.13
C THR A 54 9.44 0.66 29.95
N ALA A 55 8.67 0.86 28.89
CA ALA A 55 8.07 2.16 28.59
C ALA A 55 7.07 2.61 29.66
N SER A 56 7.11 3.89 29.95
CA SER A 56 6.16 4.59 30.82
C SER A 56 5.77 5.90 30.16
N CYS A 57 4.50 6.12 29.97
CA CYS A 57 3.99 7.31 29.28
C CYS A 57 2.72 7.86 29.96
N PRO A 58 2.38 9.15 29.73
CA PRO A 58 1.06 9.67 30.09
C PRO A 58 -0.02 9.04 29.21
N GLN A 59 -1.27 9.33 29.50
CA GLN A 59 -2.38 8.92 28.64
C GLN A 59 -2.29 9.64 27.30
N VAL A 60 -1.90 8.92 26.27
CA VAL A 60 -1.80 9.39 24.88
C VAL A 60 -2.52 8.43 23.93
N ALA A 61 -2.79 8.90 22.72
CA ALA A 61 -3.40 8.12 21.67
C ALA A 61 -2.68 8.38 20.33
N ILE A 62 -2.73 7.38 19.47
CA ILE A 62 -2.49 7.54 18.04
C ILE A 62 -3.81 7.36 17.31
N ALA A 63 -4.03 8.14 16.25
CA ALA A 63 -5.18 7.97 15.38
C ALA A 63 -4.85 7.04 14.21
N MET A 64 -5.87 6.39 13.66
CA MET A 64 -5.85 5.80 12.33
C MET A 64 -7.00 6.41 11.53
N ALA A 65 -6.75 6.85 10.29
CA ALA A 65 -7.78 7.40 9.41
C ALA A 65 -7.70 6.75 8.02
N GLY A 66 -8.83 6.20 7.58
CA GLY A 66 -8.93 5.51 6.28
C GLY A 66 -10.34 5.00 6.01
N PRO A 67 -10.58 4.33 4.86
CA PRO A 67 -11.87 3.78 4.48
C PRO A 67 -12.19 2.55 5.33
N LEU A 68 -13.04 2.69 6.34
CA LEU A 68 -13.50 1.56 7.17
C LEU A 68 -14.87 1.05 6.73
N THR A 69 -15.57 1.82 5.89
CA THR A 69 -16.80 1.42 5.22
C THR A 69 -16.71 1.73 3.72
N GLY A 70 -17.68 1.20 2.94
CA GLY A 70 -17.71 1.40 1.49
C GLY A 70 -16.87 0.39 0.70
N PRO A 71 -16.70 0.63 -0.63
CA PRO A 71 -16.01 -0.31 -1.53
C PRO A 71 -14.55 -0.57 -1.18
N ASP A 72 -13.86 0.42 -0.63
CA ASP A 72 -12.44 0.38 -0.30
C ASP A 72 -12.15 -0.09 1.14
N ALA A 73 -13.20 -0.46 1.91
CA ALA A 73 -13.08 -0.92 3.29
C ALA A 73 -12.05 -2.05 3.50
N PRO A 74 -11.87 -3.02 2.60
CA PRO A 74 -10.83 -4.03 2.76
C PRO A 74 -9.42 -3.45 2.94
N PHE A 75 -9.06 -2.40 2.20
CA PHE A 75 -7.77 -1.71 2.38
C PHE A 75 -7.69 -0.97 3.72
N GLY A 76 -8.77 -0.28 4.12
CA GLY A 76 -8.83 0.41 5.40
C GLY A 76 -8.68 -0.53 6.58
N HIS A 77 -9.37 -1.67 6.56
CA HIS A 77 -9.23 -2.69 7.59
C HIS A 77 -7.84 -3.34 7.63
N ASN A 78 -7.16 -3.48 6.48
CA ASN A 78 -5.77 -3.94 6.49
C ASN A 78 -4.86 -2.95 7.24
N VAL A 79 -5.05 -1.65 7.03
CA VAL A 79 -4.31 -0.58 7.73
C VAL A 79 -4.68 -0.55 9.21
N GLU A 80 -5.96 -0.57 9.54
CA GLU A 80 -6.47 -0.61 10.91
C GLU A 80 -5.88 -1.79 11.69
N ASN A 81 -5.99 -2.99 11.15
CA ASN A 81 -5.51 -4.22 11.78
C ASN A 81 -3.98 -4.21 11.98
N GLY A 82 -3.22 -3.67 11.01
CA GLY A 82 -1.77 -3.52 11.16
C GLY A 82 -1.41 -2.60 12.32
N ALA A 83 -2.03 -1.42 12.38
CA ALA A 83 -1.83 -0.48 13.48
C ALA A 83 -2.31 -1.02 14.82
N GLN A 84 -3.48 -1.70 14.82
CA GLN A 84 -4.05 -2.31 16.02
C GLN A 84 -3.14 -3.38 16.60
N LEU A 85 -2.55 -4.25 15.76
CA LEU A 85 -1.63 -5.29 16.22
C LEU A 85 -0.40 -4.68 16.90
N ALA A 86 0.15 -3.61 16.31
CA ALA A 86 1.30 -2.91 16.91
C ALA A 86 0.95 -2.33 18.28
N VAL A 87 -0.19 -1.66 18.41
CA VAL A 87 -0.63 -1.07 19.70
C VAL A 87 -0.91 -2.15 20.74
N GLU A 88 -1.56 -3.24 20.37
CA GLU A 88 -1.82 -4.36 21.28
C GLU A 88 -0.52 -5.02 21.80
N GLN A 89 0.45 -5.24 20.91
CA GLN A 89 1.75 -5.79 21.30
C GLN A 89 2.54 -4.85 22.20
N HIS A 90 2.52 -3.55 21.90
CA HIS A 90 3.12 -2.53 22.73
C HIS A 90 2.54 -2.53 24.15
N ASN A 91 1.21 -2.41 24.25
CA ASN A 91 0.53 -2.29 25.55
C ASN A 91 0.68 -3.57 26.38
N ALA A 92 0.67 -4.74 25.72
CA ALA A 92 0.90 -6.02 26.42
C ALA A 92 2.31 -6.13 27.03
N ALA A 93 3.32 -5.54 26.36
CA ALA A 93 4.70 -5.54 26.83
C ALA A 93 4.99 -4.43 27.85
N ASN A 94 4.27 -3.31 27.79
CA ASN A 94 4.53 -2.08 28.55
C ASN A 94 3.33 -1.68 29.44
N PRO A 95 3.09 -2.35 30.57
CA PRO A 95 1.94 -2.05 31.43
C PRO A 95 1.95 -0.63 32.02
N GLY A 96 3.08 0.07 31.97
CA GLY A 96 3.23 1.47 32.37
C GLY A 96 2.91 2.49 31.28
N CYS A 97 2.58 2.06 30.05
CA CYS A 97 2.33 2.92 28.90
C CYS A 97 1.20 2.34 28.04
N ASP A 98 -0.05 2.68 28.40
CA ASP A 98 -1.25 2.24 27.68
C ASP A 98 -1.63 3.26 26.60
N VAL A 99 -1.15 3.06 25.38
CA VAL A 99 -1.45 3.89 24.22
C VAL A 99 -2.77 3.43 23.59
N LYS A 100 -3.66 4.37 23.26
CA LYS A 100 -4.93 4.05 22.59
C LYS A 100 -4.82 4.24 21.08
N LEU A 101 -5.39 3.33 20.32
CA LEU A 101 -5.70 3.53 18.90
C LEU A 101 -7.13 4.06 18.78
N VAL A 102 -7.29 5.22 18.09
CA VAL A 102 -8.60 5.81 17.81
C VAL A 102 -8.78 5.83 16.30
N THR A 103 -9.79 5.11 15.80
CA THR A 103 -10.02 4.94 14.37
C THR A 103 -11.08 5.92 13.85
N PHE A 104 -10.88 6.41 12.63
CA PHE A 104 -11.76 7.38 11.96
C PHE A 104 -12.06 6.89 10.55
N ASP A 105 -13.33 6.69 10.27
CA ASP A 105 -13.81 6.28 8.96
C ASP A 105 -13.92 7.48 8.01
N THR A 106 -13.14 7.45 6.95
CA THR A 106 -13.13 8.46 5.89
C THR A 106 -13.92 8.02 4.66
N GLU A 107 -14.41 6.76 4.62
CA GLU A 107 -15.11 6.15 3.49
C GLU A 107 -14.31 6.19 2.17
N GLY A 108 -13.00 6.52 2.24
CA GLY A 108 -12.16 6.77 1.05
C GLY A 108 -12.45 8.10 0.35
N ASP A 109 -13.28 8.94 0.95
CA ASP A 109 -13.74 10.20 0.38
C ASP A 109 -12.98 11.40 0.96
N PRO A 110 -12.36 12.27 0.12
CA PRO A 110 -11.63 13.45 0.58
C PRO A 110 -12.50 14.46 1.36
N GLN A 111 -13.79 14.55 1.03
CA GLN A 111 -14.70 15.48 1.75
C GLN A 111 -15.02 14.92 3.13
N LYS A 112 -15.27 13.62 3.23
CA LYS A 112 -15.46 12.95 4.51
C LYS A 112 -14.20 13.05 5.38
N ALA A 113 -13.02 12.81 4.81
CA ALA A 113 -11.75 13.01 5.51
C ALA A 113 -11.61 14.42 6.08
N THR A 114 -12.02 15.45 5.33
CA THR A 114 -12.03 16.85 5.82
C THR A 114 -13.02 17.06 6.96
N GLN A 115 -14.13 16.32 6.99
CA GLN A 115 -15.13 16.42 8.09
C GLN A 115 -14.61 15.76 9.38
N VAL A 116 -13.86 14.65 9.29
CA VAL A 116 -13.33 13.97 10.49
C VAL A 116 -12.00 14.55 10.98
N ALA A 117 -11.24 15.25 10.15
CA ALA A 117 -9.96 15.85 10.53
C ALA A 117 -10.06 16.76 11.78
N PRO A 118 -11.10 17.63 11.94
CA PRO A 118 -11.29 18.39 13.18
C PRO A 118 -11.49 17.53 14.43
N GLU A 119 -12.13 16.37 14.34
CA GLU A 119 -12.30 15.45 15.47
C GLU A 119 -10.94 14.91 15.93
N ILE A 120 -10.07 14.58 14.97
CA ILE A 120 -8.69 14.11 15.24
C ILE A 120 -7.89 15.21 15.94
N ILE A 121 -7.85 16.43 15.36
CA ILE A 121 -6.99 17.51 15.90
C ILE A 121 -7.51 18.10 17.19
N ASN A 122 -8.81 18.07 17.46
CA ASN A 122 -9.41 18.58 18.69
C ASN A 122 -9.31 17.61 19.87
N ASN A 123 -8.90 16.36 19.64
CA ASN A 123 -8.60 15.43 20.72
C ASN A 123 -7.14 15.63 21.18
N PRO A 124 -6.92 16.21 22.39
CA PRO A 124 -5.56 16.50 22.87
C PRO A 124 -4.74 15.26 23.18
N MET A 125 -5.37 14.10 23.35
CA MET A 125 -4.66 12.84 23.55
C MET A 125 -4.01 12.32 22.29
N ILE A 126 -4.55 12.68 21.09
CA ILE A 126 -4.02 12.23 19.82
C ILE A 126 -2.77 13.03 19.47
N ILE A 127 -1.62 12.37 19.49
CA ILE A 127 -0.31 12.99 19.22
C ILE A 127 0.34 12.53 17.92
N GLY A 128 -0.18 11.46 17.28
CA GLY A 128 0.29 10.94 15.99
C GLY A 128 -0.85 10.28 15.20
N LEU A 129 -0.65 10.12 13.89
CA LEU A 129 -1.63 9.57 12.96
C LEU A 129 -0.99 8.53 12.04
N VAL A 130 -1.57 7.34 11.97
CA VAL A 130 -1.35 6.36 10.90
C VAL A 130 -2.39 6.64 9.80
N GLY A 131 -1.94 7.16 8.68
CA GLY A 131 -2.81 7.60 7.59
C GLY A 131 -2.59 9.06 7.21
N PRO A 132 -3.54 9.69 6.44
CA PRO A 132 -4.69 9.04 5.80
C PRO A 132 -4.30 7.98 4.79
N THR A 133 -5.22 7.04 4.50
CA THR A 133 -4.93 5.89 3.63
C THR A 133 -4.76 6.32 2.17
N TRP A 134 -5.67 7.13 1.62
CA TRP A 134 -5.64 7.51 0.21
C TRP A 134 -5.01 8.86 -0.06
N SER A 135 -4.43 9.02 -1.25
CA SER A 135 -3.80 10.26 -1.69
C SER A 135 -4.78 11.45 -1.72
N GLY A 136 -6.04 11.22 -2.12
CA GLY A 136 -7.09 12.24 -2.11
C GLY A 136 -7.42 12.76 -0.71
N GLU A 137 -7.55 11.86 0.26
CA GLU A 137 -7.76 12.17 1.66
C GLU A 137 -6.57 12.91 2.26
N THR A 138 -5.35 12.43 1.99
CA THR A 138 -4.11 13.07 2.44
C THR A 138 -3.97 14.48 1.86
N LYS A 139 -4.30 14.66 0.57
CA LYS A 139 -4.30 15.98 -0.08
C LYS A 139 -5.28 16.95 0.57
N ALA A 140 -6.48 16.46 0.94
CA ALA A 140 -7.53 17.28 1.52
C ALA A 140 -7.25 17.69 2.98
N THR A 141 -6.56 16.84 3.74
CA THR A 141 -6.38 17.02 5.19
C THR A 141 -4.97 17.40 5.63
N GLY A 142 -3.97 17.24 4.75
CA GLY A 142 -2.56 17.46 5.10
C GLY A 142 -2.26 18.84 5.67
N ALA A 143 -2.86 19.90 5.11
CA ALA A 143 -2.70 21.25 5.65
C ALA A 143 -3.34 21.42 7.05
N ILE A 144 -4.41 20.68 7.34
CA ILE A 144 -5.08 20.71 8.66
C ILE A 144 -4.15 20.06 9.69
N PHE A 145 -3.58 18.90 9.38
CA PHE A 145 -2.65 18.20 10.27
C PHE A 145 -1.35 18.96 10.43
N ASP A 146 -0.85 19.60 9.36
CA ASP A 146 0.37 20.42 9.41
C ASP A 146 0.20 21.63 10.34
N GLN A 147 -0.90 22.37 10.23
CA GLN A 147 -1.22 23.48 11.13
C GLN A 147 -1.40 23.04 12.59
N ALA A 148 -1.89 21.82 12.82
CA ALA A 148 -2.06 21.26 14.16
C ALA A 148 -0.77 20.66 14.73
N GLY A 149 0.32 20.61 13.95
CA GLY A 149 1.58 19.97 14.32
C GLY A 149 1.46 18.45 14.52
N LEU A 150 0.42 17.82 13.93
CA LEU A 150 0.15 16.39 14.09
C LEU A 150 0.94 15.60 13.06
N VAL A 151 1.94 14.82 13.49
CA VAL A 151 2.69 13.92 12.61
C VAL A 151 1.77 12.85 12.03
N ALA A 152 1.82 12.70 10.71
CA ALA A 152 1.02 11.75 9.95
C ALA A 152 1.94 10.87 9.08
N ILE A 153 1.95 9.56 9.36
CA ILE A 153 2.67 8.57 8.55
C ILE A 153 1.63 7.82 7.72
N THR A 154 1.56 8.11 6.42
CA THR A 154 0.66 7.38 5.53
C THR A 154 1.26 6.04 5.13
N PRO A 155 0.56 4.91 5.35
CA PRO A 155 1.07 3.59 4.94
C PRO A 155 0.81 3.28 3.46
N SER A 156 0.12 4.15 2.71
CA SER A 156 -0.43 3.78 1.40
C SER A 156 -0.62 4.91 0.39
N ALA A 157 -0.60 6.19 0.79
CA ALA A 157 -0.77 7.31 -0.15
C ALA A 157 0.50 7.54 -0.98
N THR A 158 0.44 7.28 -2.29
CA THR A 158 1.60 7.22 -3.19
C THR A 158 1.80 8.45 -4.07
N ASN A 159 0.81 9.36 -4.19
CA ASN A 159 0.89 10.49 -5.11
C ASN A 159 2.09 11.41 -4.79
N VAL A 160 2.94 11.67 -5.80
CA VAL A 160 4.17 12.45 -5.67
C VAL A 160 3.95 13.88 -5.17
N ALA A 161 2.84 14.51 -5.56
CA ALA A 161 2.55 15.88 -5.19
C ALA A 161 2.29 16.10 -3.68
N LEU A 162 2.14 15.04 -2.90
CA LEU A 162 1.90 15.14 -1.44
C LEU A 162 3.13 15.69 -0.72
N SER A 163 4.33 15.24 -1.07
CA SER A 163 5.60 15.71 -0.50
C SER A 163 6.04 17.07 -1.03
N GLU A 164 5.42 17.56 -2.10
CA GLU A 164 5.70 18.88 -2.68
C GLU A 164 4.87 20.02 -2.04
N ARG A 165 3.96 19.68 -1.10
CA ARG A 165 3.08 20.65 -0.43
C ARG A 165 3.77 21.51 0.61
N GLY A 166 4.98 21.15 1.03
CA GLY A 166 5.74 21.88 2.05
C GLY A 166 5.29 21.57 3.48
N TRP A 167 4.38 20.61 3.69
CA TRP A 167 3.96 20.16 5.00
C TRP A 167 5.13 19.53 5.77
N LYS A 168 5.23 19.88 7.04
CA LYS A 168 6.31 19.41 7.92
C LYS A 168 5.93 18.17 8.72
N THR A 169 4.65 17.82 8.70
CA THR A 169 4.08 16.71 9.47
C THR A 169 3.78 15.47 8.61
N PHE A 170 3.94 15.57 7.29
CA PHE A 170 3.68 14.48 6.36
C PHE A 170 4.90 13.57 6.20
N PHE A 171 4.68 12.26 6.35
CA PHE A 171 5.69 11.21 6.13
C PHE A 171 5.07 10.06 5.34
N ARG A 172 5.76 9.60 4.30
CA ARG A 172 5.31 8.48 3.48
C ARG A 172 5.93 7.17 3.96
N GLY A 173 5.10 6.15 4.25
CA GLY A 173 5.54 4.84 4.74
C GLY A 173 5.96 3.84 3.65
N LEU A 174 5.89 4.23 2.37
CA LEU A 174 6.22 3.38 1.22
C LEU A 174 6.73 4.25 0.05
N SER A 175 7.18 3.63 -1.05
CA SER A 175 7.67 4.38 -2.22
C SER A 175 6.52 5.09 -2.96
N SER A 176 6.79 6.28 -3.51
CA SER A 176 5.81 7.05 -4.26
C SER A 176 5.58 6.53 -5.69
N ASP A 177 4.54 7.05 -6.34
CA ASP A 177 4.25 6.82 -7.77
C ASP A 177 5.43 7.20 -8.67
N GLY A 178 6.26 8.16 -8.23
CA GLY A 178 7.48 8.57 -8.92
C GLY A 178 8.54 7.47 -9.00
N VAL A 179 8.43 6.46 -8.14
CA VAL A 179 9.26 5.24 -8.18
C VAL A 179 8.48 4.09 -8.80
N GLN A 180 7.25 3.85 -8.35
CA GLN A 180 6.44 2.70 -8.78
C GLN A 180 6.10 2.76 -10.27
N GLY A 181 5.68 3.92 -10.77
CA GLY A 181 5.31 4.07 -12.17
C GLY A 181 6.43 3.72 -13.14
N PRO A 182 7.63 4.34 -13.00
CA PRO A 182 8.79 3.97 -13.80
C PRO A 182 9.20 2.50 -13.65
N SER A 183 9.16 1.94 -12.44
CA SER A 183 9.48 0.53 -12.20
C SER A 183 8.55 -0.40 -12.98
N LEU A 184 7.23 -0.19 -12.90
CA LEU A 184 6.25 -0.99 -13.64
C LEU A 184 6.39 -0.81 -15.15
N GLY A 185 6.46 0.46 -15.63
CA GLY A 185 6.60 0.75 -17.05
C GLY A 185 7.86 0.11 -17.65
N ASN A 186 8.99 0.22 -16.96
CA ASN A 186 10.24 -0.39 -17.41
C ASN A 186 10.24 -1.92 -17.27
N TYR A 187 9.54 -2.50 -16.29
CA TYR A 187 9.34 -3.95 -16.20
C TYR A 187 8.58 -4.48 -17.41
N LEU A 188 7.47 -3.85 -17.78
CA LEU A 188 6.70 -4.21 -18.97
C LEU A 188 7.56 -4.12 -20.23
N LYS A 189 8.31 -3.04 -20.40
CA LYS A 189 9.16 -2.77 -21.55
C LYS A 189 10.38 -3.67 -21.62
N ASN A 190 11.18 -3.74 -20.54
CA ASN A 190 12.52 -4.32 -20.54
C ASN A 190 12.52 -5.81 -20.17
N THR A 191 11.59 -6.24 -19.31
CA THR A 191 11.52 -7.62 -18.81
C THR A 191 10.47 -8.44 -19.57
N LEU A 192 9.26 -7.90 -19.77
CA LEU A 192 8.23 -8.62 -20.51
C LEU A 192 8.27 -8.36 -22.03
N GLY A 193 8.99 -7.34 -22.47
CA GLY A 193 9.22 -7.06 -23.89
C GLY A 193 7.99 -6.55 -24.66
N VAL A 194 7.01 -5.96 -23.97
CA VAL A 194 5.81 -5.36 -24.60
C VAL A 194 6.20 -4.26 -25.58
N LYS A 195 5.42 -4.08 -26.66
CA LYS A 195 5.69 -3.11 -27.73
C LYS A 195 4.57 -2.08 -27.90
N LYS A 196 3.35 -2.45 -27.54
CA LYS A 196 2.15 -1.61 -27.68
C LYS A 196 1.35 -1.63 -26.40
N VAL A 197 1.11 -0.47 -25.81
CA VAL A 197 0.44 -0.35 -24.52
C VAL A 197 -0.70 0.64 -24.59
N CYS A 198 -1.85 0.28 -24.02
CA CYS A 198 -2.90 1.21 -23.64
C CYS A 198 -2.85 1.49 -22.16
N VAL A 199 -3.12 2.71 -21.75
CA VAL A 199 -3.15 3.12 -20.32
C VAL A 199 -4.55 3.58 -19.99
N VAL A 200 -5.14 3.01 -18.94
CA VAL A 200 -6.46 3.39 -18.44
C VAL A 200 -6.33 3.89 -17.00
N ASP A 201 -6.92 5.03 -16.70
CA ASP A 201 -6.89 5.64 -15.38
C ASP A 201 -8.28 6.04 -14.87
N TYR A 202 -8.34 6.41 -13.60
CA TYR A 202 -9.44 7.24 -13.12
C TYR A 202 -9.21 8.70 -13.44
N SER A 203 -10.30 9.44 -13.72
CA SER A 203 -10.31 10.90 -13.82
C SER A 203 -10.13 11.58 -12.45
N THR A 204 -9.27 11.03 -11.58
CA THR A 204 -8.91 11.59 -10.28
C THR A 204 -7.44 11.98 -10.25
N ASP A 205 -7.08 12.91 -9.38
CA ASP A 205 -5.70 13.35 -9.23
C ASP A 205 -4.73 12.20 -8.94
N ALA A 206 -5.17 11.17 -8.20
CA ALA A 206 -4.34 10.03 -7.84
C ALA A 206 -4.14 9.09 -9.03
N GLY A 207 -5.23 8.64 -9.68
CA GLY A 207 -5.15 7.73 -10.84
C GLY A 207 -4.41 8.36 -12.02
N ALA A 208 -4.75 9.61 -12.37
CA ALA A 208 -4.07 10.33 -13.45
C ALA A 208 -2.58 10.55 -13.18
N GLY A 209 -2.20 10.78 -11.91
CA GLY A 209 -0.79 10.92 -11.50
C GLY A 209 0.00 9.65 -11.77
N GLN A 210 -0.49 8.52 -11.33
CA GLN A 210 0.17 7.23 -11.49
C GLN A 210 0.22 6.78 -12.96
N ALA A 211 -0.89 6.91 -13.69
CA ALA A 211 -0.94 6.63 -15.13
C ALA A 211 0.10 7.44 -15.90
N LYS A 212 0.27 8.73 -15.58
CA LYS A 212 1.27 9.61 -16.17
C LYS A 212 2.70 9.10 -15.91
N MET A 213 3.01 8.62 -14.71
CA MET A 213 4.35 8.11 -14.38
C MET A 213 4.66 6.83 -15.18
N VAL A 214 3.70 5.90 -15.26
CA VAL A 214 3.85 4.68 -16.07
C VAL A 214 3.96 5.01 -17.56
N ALA A 215 3.08 5.86 -18.09
CA ALA A 215 3.10 6.26 -19.50
C ALA A 215 4.41 6.96 -19.89
N SER A 216 4.94 7.80 -19.01
CA SER A 216 6.25 8.46 -19.22
C SER A 216 7.39 7.45 -19.36
N ALA A 217 7.42 6.41 -18.54
CA ALA A 217 8.44 5.36 -18.62
C ALA A 217 8.29 4.48 -19.86
N LEU A 218 7.07 4.20 -20.28
CA LEU A 218 6.79 3.45 -21.50
C LEU A 218 7.13 4.27 -22.76
N GLY A 219 6.95 5.60 -22.70
CA GLY A 219 7.27 6.51 -23.80
C GLY A 219 6.52 6.18 -25.08
N PRO A 220 7.22 5.95 -26.21
CA PRO A 220 6.59 5.71 -27.51
C PRO A 220 5.85 4.36 -27.61
N LEU A 221 5.91 3.49 -26.59
CA LEU A 221 5.14 2.24 -26.54
C LEU A 221 3.68 2.47 -26.20
N VAL A 222 3.33 3.64 -25.62
CA VAL A 222 1.93 4.02 -25.41
C VAL A 222 1.32 4.40 -26.76
N GLU A 223 0.32 3.63 -27.18
CA GLU A 223 -0.35 3.87 -28.47
C GLU A 223 -1.06 5.22 -28.47
N ASN A 224 -0.91 5.94 -29.59
CA ASN A 224 -1.56 7.22 -29.76
C ASN A 224 -3.09 7.10 -29.66
N GLY A 225 -3.70 7.91 -28.81
CA GLY A 225 -5.14 7.87 -28.52
C GLY A 225 -5.55 6.66 -27.67
N CYS A 226 -4.62 6.02 -26.95
CA CYS A 226 -4.93 4.91 -26.04
C CYS A 226 -4.53 5.22 -24.58
N THR A 227 -4.61 6.49 -24.20
CA THR A 227 -4.70 6.91 -22.81
C THR A 227 -6.15 7.29 -22.55
N ILE A 228 -6.82 6.53 -21.70
CA ILE A 228 -8.29 6.56 -21.55
C ILE A 228 -8.58 6.76 -20.06
N SER A 229 -9.47 7.71 -19.75
CA SER A 229 -9.93 7.91 -18.38
C SER A 229 -11.35 7.38 -18.20
N ILE A 230 -11.56 6.63 -17.13
CA ILE A 230 -12.87 6.16 -16.67
C ILE A 230 -13.28 6.87 -15.39
N LYS A 231 -14.50 6.67 -14.94
CA LYS A 231 -15.01 7.22 -13.67
C LYS A 231 -15.16 6.11 -12.64
N GLN A 232 -14.93 6.46 -11.39
CA GLN A 232 -15.26 5.58 -10.28
C GLN A 232 -16.76 5.26 -10.29
N GLY A 233 -17.09 3.98 -10.12
CA GLY A 233 -18.46 3.48 -10.17
C GLY A 233 -18.95 3.07 -11.56
N ASP A 234 -18.17 3.29 -12.64
CA ASP A 234 -18.50 2.78 -13.96
C ASP A 234 -18.54 1.24 -13.94
N LYS A 235 -19.50 0.66 -14.67
CA LYS A 235 -19.68 -0.80 -14.74
C LYS A 235 -19.66 -1.34 -16.17
N ASP A 236 -19.97 -0.50 -17.14
CA ASP A 236 -19.95 -0.84 -18.57
C ASP A 236 -18.77 -0.14 -19.24
N PHE A 237 -17.81 -0.94 -19.67
CA PHE A 237 -16.61 -0.51 -20.36
C PHE A 237 -16.59 -0.84 -21.84
N SER A 238 -17.74 -1.19 -22.45
CA SER A 238 -17.82 -1.64 -23.85
C SER A 238 -17.17 -0.66 -24.84
N ALA A 239 -17.37 0.65 -24.64
CA ALA A 239 -16.73 1.67 -25.47
C ALA A 239 -15.21 1.73 -25.25
N VAL A 240 -14.75 1.64 -24.01
CA VAL A 240 -13.33 1.61 -23.64
C VAL A 240 -12.67 0.36 -24.20
N VAL A 241 -13.31 -0.80 -24.04
CA VAL A 241 -12.85 -2.09 -24.60
C VAL A 241 -12.71 -2.02 -26.11
N THR A 242 -13.72 -1.49 -26.83
CA THR A 242 -13.65 -1.31 -28.27
C THR A 242 -12.45 -0.44 -28.67
N GLN A 243 -12.27 0.70 -28.01
CA GLN A 243 -11.15 1.61 -28.28
C GLN A 243 -9.78 0.94 -28.03
N ILE A 244 -9.65 0.13 -27.00
CA ILE A 244 -8.44 -0.64 -26.69
C ILE A 244 -8.20 -1.71 -27.74
N MET A 245 -9.21 -2.50 -28.08
CA MET A 245 -9.10 -3.61 -29.03
C MET A 245 -8.77 -3.14 -30.44
N ASP A 246 -9.28 -1.98 -30.88
CA ASP A 246 -8.93 -1.35 -32.16
C ASP A 246 -7.43 -1.04 -32.28
N LYS A 247 -6.73 -0.83 -31.16
CA LYS A 247 -5.28 -0.62 -31.14
C LYS A 247 -4.47 -1.91 -31.14
N SER A 248 -5.09 -3.05 -30.86
CA SER A 248 -4.42 -4.35 -30.71
C SER A 248 -3.16 -4.26 -29.83
N PRO A 249 -3.26 -3.83 -28.55
CA PRO A 249 -2.12 -3.68 -27.69
C PRO A 249 -1.60 -5.03 -27.16
N ASP A 250 -0.30 -5.08 -26.85
CA ASP A 250 0.32 -6.22 -26.15
C ASP A 250 0.02 -6.18 -24.65
N ALA A 251 -0.21 -4.97 -24.13
CA ALA A 251 -0.51 -4.76 -22.72
C ALA A 251 -1.53 -3.64 -22.50
N VAL A 252 -2.33 -3.79 -21.46
CA VAL A 252 -3.18 -2.75 -20.89
C VAL A 252 -2.69 -2.49 -19.47
N VAL A 253 -2.31 -1.25 -19.19
CA VAL A 253 -2.02 -0.80 -17.82
C VAL A 253 -3.24 -0.08 -17.28
N TYR A 254 -3.76 -0.55 -16.16
CA TYR A 254 -4.87 0.05 -15.48
C TYR A 254 -4.40 0.68 -14.15
N ALA A 255 -4.41 2.00 -14.07
CA ALA A 255 -3.85 2.77 -12.98
C ALA A 255 -4.95 3.30 -12.04
N ALA A 256 -5.63 2.40 -11.33
CA ALA A 256 -6.66 2.72 -10.35
C ALA A 256 -6.94 1.52 -9.41
N TYR A 257 -8.14 1.42 -8.86
CA TYR A 257 -8.49 0.43 -7.85
C TYR A 257 -9.16 -0.82 -8.43
N TYR A 258 -9.17 -1.89 -7.64
CA TYR A 258 -9.56 -3.23 -8.09
C TYR A 258 -11.02 -3.35 -8.54
N THR A 259 -11.93 -2.55 -8.02
CA THR A 259 -13.37 -2.70 -8.28
C THR A 259 -13.69 -2.58 -9.77
N GLU A 260 -13.30 -1.50 -10.40
CA GLU A 260 -13.50 -1.29 -11.84
C GLU A 260 -12.45 -2.02 -12.67
N GLY A 261 -11.22 -2.18 -12.12
CA GLY A 261 -10.14 -2.93 -12.78
C GLY A 261 -10.52 -4.38 -13.06
N ALA A 262 -11.20 -5.04 -12.14
CA ALA A 262 -11.70 -6.41 -12.32
C ALA A 262 -12.76 -6.49 -13.41
N LEU A 263 -13.71 -5.55 -13.43
CA LEU A 263 -14.77 -5.49 -14.44
C LEU A 263 -14.22 -5.17 -15.82
N LEU A 264 -13.28 -4.21 -15.92
CA LEU A 264 -12.63 -3.88 -17.18
C LEU A 264 -11.85 -5.08 -17.74
N LEU A 265 -11.09 -5.78 -16.88
CA LEU A 265 -10.33 -6.96 -17.30
C LEU A 265 -11.25 -8.07 -17.79
N ASP A 266 -12.33 -8.34 -17.08
CA ASP A 266 -13.32 -9.36 -17.51
C ASP A 266 -13.89 -9.03 -18.89
N GLN A 267 -14.33 -7.79 -19.12
CA GLN A 267 -14.86 -7.34 -20.42
C GLN A 267 -13.78 -7.37 -21.52
N LEU A 268 -12.52 -7.02 -21.21
CA LEU A 268 -11.41 -7.16 -22.16
C LEU A 268 -11.18 -8.62 -22.56
N ARG A 269 -11.19 -9.56 -21.60
CA ARG A 269 -11.02 -10.99 -21.87
C ARG A 269 -12.19 -11.55 -22.69
N GLN A 270 -13.41 -11.14 -22.40
CA GLN A 270 -14.59 -11.51 -23.20
C GLN A 270 -14.51 -10.99 -24.64
N ALA A 271 -13.91 -9.81 -24.85
CA ALA A 271 -13.65 -9.25 -26.19
C ALA A 271 -12.44 -9.88 -26.89
N GLY A 272 -11.76 -10.87 -26.28
CA GLY A 272 -10.64 -11.59 -26.89
C GLY A 272 -9.25 -10.98 -26.61
N PHE A 273 -9.12 -10.05 -25.68
CA PHE A 273 -7.79 -9.56 -25.26
C PHE A 273 -7.01 -10.67 -24.56
N THR A 274 -5.85 -11.02 -25.09
CA THR A 274 -4.94 -12.05 -24.55
C THR A 274 -3.63 -11.48 -24.04
N GLY A 275 -3.41 -10.16 -24.20
CA GLY A 275 -2.21 -9.48 -23.76
C GLY A 275 -2.08 -9.37 -22.23
N VAL A 276 -0.99 -8.74 -21.79
CA VAL A 276 -0.72 -8.49 -20.39
C VAL A 276 -1.68 -7.44 -19.84
N PHE A 277 -2.40 -7.77 -18.76
CA PHE A 277 -3.08 -6.77 -17.95
C PHE A 277 -2.21 -6.45 -16.75
N ALA A 278 -1.86 -5.21 -16.57
CA ALA A 278 -0.98 -4.78 -15.49
C ALA A 278 -1.53 -3.57 -14.74
N GLY A 279 -1.13 -3.44 -13.49
CA GLY A 279 -1.48 -2.25 -12.72
C GLY A 279 -0.73 -2.15 -11.40
N PRO A 280 -0.98 -1.05 -10.67
CA PRO A 280 -0.35 -0.75 -9.41
C PRO A 280 -0.97 -1.49 -8.22
N ASP A 281 -0.55 -1.11 -7.04
CA ASP A 281 -0.97 -1.60 -5.73
C ASP A 281 -2.48 -1.50 -5.46
N GLY A 282 -3.18 -0.53 -6.06
CA GLY A 282 -4.65 -0.44 -6.00
C GLY A 282 -5.39 -1.65 -6.58
N LEU A 283 -4.71 -2.48 -7.38
CA LEU A 283 -5.23 -3.76 -7.86
C LEU A 283 -4.83 -4.94 -6.95
N LYS A 284 -3.87 -4.76 -6.04
CA LYS A 284 -3.32 -5.83 -5.22
C LYS A 284 -4.23 -6.15 -4.02
N ASP A 285 -5.41 -6.67 -4.30
CA ASP A 285 -6.37 -7.12 -3.30
C ASP A 285 -7.00 -8.46 -3.74
N PRO A 286 -7.25 -9.42 -2.83
CA PRO A 286 -7.94 -10.67 -3.17
C PRO A 286 -9.30 -10.45 -3.85
N GLN A 287 -9.99 -9.34 -3.57
CA GLN A 287 -11.25 -9.02 -4.23
C GLN A 287 -11.10 -8.77 -5.74
N PHE A 288 -9.91 -8.31 -6.21
CA PHE A 288 -9.61 -8.24 -7.65
C PHE A 288 -9.73 -9.62 -8.30
N VAL A 289 -9.07 -10.62 -7.70
CA VAL A 289 -9.10 -12.00 -8.20
C VAL A 289 -10.49 -12.61 -8.11
N LYS A 290 -11.18 -12.35 -7.00
CA LYS A 290 -12.54 -12.83 -6.79
C LYS A 290 -13.53 -12.24 -7.79
N ALA A 291 -13.45 -10.94 -8.08
CA ALA A 291 -14.36 -10.24 -8.98
C ALA A 291 -14.07 -10.54 -10.46
N ALA A 292 -12.79 -10.58 -10.85
CA ALA A 292 -12.41 -10.89 -12.24
C ALA A 292 -12.39 -12.40 -12.55
N GLY A 293 -12.37 -13.26 -11.53
CA GLY A 293 -12.36 -14.71 -11.73
C GLY A 293 -11.16 -15.17 -12.57
N GLN A 294 -11.41 -16.06 -13.53
CA GLN A 294 -10.38 -16.57 -14.45
C GLN A 294 -9.77 -15.50 -15.35
N ALA A 295 -10.46 -14.39 -15.57
CA ALA A 295 -9.94 -13.27 -16.35
C ALA A 295 -8.69 -12.65 -15.69
N ALA A 296 -8.56 -12.73 -14.35
CA ALA A 296 -7.42 -12.22 -13.61
C ALA A 296 -6.13 -13.01 -13.83
N LYS A 297 -6.20 -14.25 -14.33
CA LYS A 297 -5.03 -15.09 -14.52
C LYS A 297 -3.95 -14.37 -15.32
N ASP A 298 -2.72 -14.49 -14.87
CA ASP A 298 -1.52 -13.85 -15.45
C ASP A 298 -1.51 -12.31 -15.37
N ALA A 299 -2.43 -11.67 -14.67
CA ALA A 299 -2.33 -10.24 -14.39
C ALA A 299 -1.06 -9.92 -13.58
N VAL A 300 -0.39 -8.82 -13.95
CA VAL A 300 0.86 -8.36 -13.36
C VAL A 300 0.59 -7.13 -12.49
N LEU A 301 0.91 -7.22 -11.22
CA LEU A 301 0.67 -6.14 -10.27
C LEU A 301 1.99 -5.64 -9.71
N SER A 302 2.14 -4.33 -9.59
CA SER A 302 3.26 -3.74 -8.85
C SER A 302 2.77 -3.22 -7.51
N CYS A 303 3.62 -3.31 -6.49
CA CYS A 303 3.34 -2.68 -5.20
C CYS A 303 4.62 -2.13 -4.57
N PRO A 304 4.58 -0.92 -4.00
CA PRO A 304 5.62 -0.46 -3.11
C PRO A 304 5.58 -1.20 -1.77
N CYS A 305 4.64 -2.12 -1.59
CA CYS A 305 4.50 -3.02 -0.45
C CYS A 305 5.11 -4.39 -0.76
N GLY A 306 5.96 -4.88 0.13
CA GLY A 306 6.51 -6.24 0.06
C GLY A 306 5.55 -7.31 0.59
N PRO A 307 5.86 -8.59 0.37
CA PRO A 307 5.09 -9.67 0.98
C PRO A 307 5.29 -9.67 2.50
N ALA A 308 4.20 -9.83 3.24
CA ALA A 308 4.27 -10.11 4.67
C ALA A 308 4.92 -11.48 4.90
N THR A 309 5.79 -11.59 5.89
CA THR A 309 6.56 -12.82 6.15
C THR A 309 6.70 -13.12 7.64
N GLY A 310 7.07 -14.36 7.95
CA GLY A 310 7.51 -14.79 9.26
C GLY A 310 6.46 -14.61 10.36
N ARG A 311 6.95 -14.27 11.55
CA ARG A 311 6.15 -14.14 12.77
C ARG A 311 4.98 -13.15 12.65
N PHE A 312 5.15 -12.07 11.89
CA PHE A 312 4.08 -11.10 11.67
C PHE A 312 2.83 -11.75 11.05
N VAL A 313 3.01 -12.62 10.04
CA VAL A 313 1.88 -13.35 9.41
C VAL A 313 1.16 -14.23 10.41
N GLU A 314 1.92 -14.95 11.26
CA GLU A 314 1.36 -15.84 12.28
C GLU A 314 0.55 -15.06 13.32
N GLU A 315 1.11 -13.96 13.85
CA GLU A 315 0.47 -13.14 14.88
C GLU A 315 -0.75 -12.39 14.32
N TYR A 316 -0.63 -11.81 13.13
CA TYR A 316 -1.75 -11.14 12.47
C TYR A 316 -2.89 -12.11 12.18
N THR A 317 -2.58 -13.27 11.58
CA THR A 317 -3.59 -14.30 11.27
C THR A 317 -4.24 -14.84 12.54
N GLY A 318 -3.45 -15.09 13.58
CA GLY A 318 -3.96 -15.55 14.88
C GLY A 318 -4.89 -14.52 15.53
N ARG A 319 -4.62 -13.23 15.36
CA ARG A 319 -5.43 -12.15 15.95
C ARG A 319 -6.70 -11.84 15.16
N PHE A 320 -6.62 -11.79 13.84
CA PHE A 320 -7.73 -11.31 13.00
C PHE A 320 -8.44 -12.40 12.18
N GLY A 321 -7.95 -13.65 12.24
CA GLY A 321 -8.57 -14.79 11.54
C GLY A 321 -8.38 -14.78 10.02
N GLN A 322 -7.57 -13.85 9.50
CA GLN A 322 -7.25 -13.72 8.08
C GLN A 322 -5.80 -13.29 7.90
N PRO A 323 -5.13 -13.63 6.79
CA PRO A 323 -3.77 -13.23 6.54
C PRO A 323 -3.64 -11.70 6.35
N PRO A 324 -2.42 -11.13 6.55
CA PRO A 324 -2.18 -9.72 6.32
C PRO A 324 -2.43 -9.35 4.86
N GLY A 325 -3.27 -8.34 4.63
CA GLY A 325 -3.53 -7.78 3.30
C GLY A 325 -2.56 -6.66 2.92
N THR A 326 -2.86 -6.03 1.79
CA THR A 326 -2.06 -4.91 1.27
C THR A 326 -2.03 -3.76 2.29
N TYR A 327 -0.84 -3.24 2.56
CA TYR A 327 -0.51 -2.16 3.51
C TYR A 327 -0.54 -2.53 5.00
N SER A 328 -0.92 -3.76 5.38
CA SER A 328 -0.93 -4.17 6.79
C SER A 328 0.45 -4.05 7.45
N VAL A 329 1.52 -4.40 6.73
CA VAL A 329 2.90 -4.33 7.26
C VAL A 329 3.35 -2.89 7.41
N GLU A 330 3.09 -2.05 6.41
CA GLU A 330 3.42 -0.63 6.43
C GLU A 330 2.67 0.12 7.54
N ALA A 331 1.43 -0.26 7.81
CA ALA A 331 0.65 0.32 8.90
C ALA A 331 1.15 -0.12 10.28
N TYR A 332 1.55 -1.39 10.41
CA TYR A 332 2.21 -1.89 11.61
C TYR A 332 3.52 -1.14 11.88
N ASP A 333 4.35 -0.96 10.84
CA ASP A 333 5.61 -0.23 10.96
C ASP A 333 5.37 1.25 11.32
N ALA A 334 4.40 1.90 10.66
CA ALA A 334 4.05 3.29 10.96
C ALA A 334 3.60 3.46 12.42
N ALA A 335 2.74 2.57 12.92
CA ALA A 335 2.33 2.58 14.32
C ALA A 335 3.51 2.27 15.25
N THR A 336 4.37 1.31 14.91
CA THR A 336 5.58 0.97 15.68
C THR A 336 6.51 2.17 15.81
N ILE A 337 6.71 2.95 14.75
CA ILE A 337 7.56 4.15 14.78
C ILE A 337 6.98 5.20 15.74
N LEU A 338 5.65 5.43 15.67
CA LEU A 338 5.00 6.37 16.60
C LEU A 338 5.11 5.89 18.07
N LEU A 339 4.90 4.59 18.31
CA LEU A 339 5.05 3.98 19.63
C LEU A 339 6.48 4.13 20.17
N LYS A 340 7.51 3.89 19.33
CA LYS A 340 8.91 4.11 19.71
C LYS A 340 9.20 5.57 20.09
N GLY A 341 8.57 6.53 19.43
CA GLY A 341 8.64 7.92 19.82
C GLY A 341 8.06 8.14 21.22
N ILE A 342 6.89 7.56 21.49
CA ILE A 342 6.26 7.61 22.83
C ILE A 342 7.16 6.95 23.88
N ASP A 343 7.72 5.79 23.59
CA ASP A 343 8.66 5.07 24.48
C ASP A 343 9.92 5.90 24.80
N SER A 344 10.35 6.73 23.86
CA SER A 344 11.49 7.64 24.07
C SER A 344 11.13 8.91 24.86
N GLY A 345 9.87 9.04 25.29
CA GLY A 345 9.38 10.16 26.10
C GLY A 345 8.63 11.24 25.32
N ALA A 346 8.29 11.03 24.04
CA ALA A 346 7.45 11.97 23.30
C ALA A 346 6.00 11.91 23.80
N ASP A 347 5.57 12.94 24.53
CA ASP A 347 4.24 13.06 25.14
C ASP A 347 3.37 14.14 24.50
N SER A 348 3.84 14.74 23.42
CA SER A 348 3.19 15.84 22.70
C SER A 348 3.39 15.70 21.19
N ARG A 349 2.54 16.37 20.40
CA ARG A 349 2.65 16.41 18.93
C ARG A 349 4.01 16.91 18.47
N THR A 350 4.52 17.95 19.11
CA THR A 350 5.84 18.53 18.76
C THR A 350 6.96 17.52 19.00
N ALA A 351 6.99 16.90 20.18
CA ALA A 351 8.02 15.93 20.52
C ALA A 351 7.98 14.70 19.62
N LEU A 352 6.77 14.19 19.32
CA LEU A 352 6.61 13.04 18.43
C LEU A 352 6.97 13.37 16.97
N LEU A 353 6.63 14.57 16.50
CA LEU A 353 7.06 15.04 15.17
C LEU A 353 8.58 15.13 15.05
N GLU A 354 9.26 15.67 16.07
CA GLU A 354 10.72 15.75 16.09
C GLU A 354 11.36 14.37 16.09
N PHE A 355 10.82 13.44 16.86
CA PHE A 355 11.26 12.05 16.86
C PHE A 355 11.14 11.41 15.47
N VAL A 356 9.95 11.48 14.85
CA VAL A 356 9.71 10.87 13.53
C VAL A 356 10.59 11.50 12.46
N ARG A 357 10.82 12.81 12.51
CA ARG A 357 11.69 13.50 11.55
C ARG A 357 13.16 13.02 11.63
N GLY A 358 13.62 12.68 12.81
CA GLY A 358 14.99 12.16 13.02
C GLY A 358 15.09 10.63 13.01
N TYR A 359 13.99 9.93 12.72
CA TYR A 359 13.97 8.47 12.77
C TYR A 359 14.84 7.86 11.66
N ASP A 360 15.70 6.90 12.04
CA ASP A 360 16.42 6.01 11.14
C ASP A 360 16.41 4.61 11.77
N GLY A 361 15.60 3.72 11.17
CA GLY A 361 15.45 2.39 11.75
C GLY A 361 14.76 1.40 10.81
N GLN A 362 15.05 0.13 11.05
CA GLN A 362 14.51 -0.99 10.28
C GLN A 362 13.11 -1.36 10.79
N GLY A 363 12.11 -1.30 9.92
CA GLY A 363 10.80 -1.91 10.12
C GLY A 363 10.71 -3.31 9.50
N LEU A 364 9.54 -3.88 9.54
CA LEU A 364 9.25 -5.17 8.89
C LEU A 364 9.27 -5.03 7.36
N ALA A 365 8.67 -3.94 6.83
CA ALA A 365 8.58 -3.72 5.40
C ALA A 365 9.91 -3.24 4.81
N ARG A 366 10.63 -2.34 5.51
CA ARG A 366 11.80 -1.63 4.97
C ARG A 366 12.56 -0.88 6.05
N ASN A 367 13.68 -0.23 5.65
CA ASN A 367 14.31 0.81 6.45
C ASN A 367 13.55 2.13 6.29
N TYR A 368 13.26 2.79 7.41
CA TYR A 368 12.55 4.08 7.47
C TYR A 368 13.54 5.18 7.83
N HIS A 369 13.80 6.00 6.87
CA HIS A 369 14.51 7.26 6.98
C HIS A 369 13.95 8.21 5.94
N TRP A 370 13.61 9.43 6.35
CA TRP A 370 12.92 10.38 5.48
C TRP A 370 13.78 11.59 5.12
N THR A 371 13.52 12.11 3.95
CA THR A 371 14.02 13.43 3.52
C THR A 371 13.24 14.54 4.24
N ASP A 372 13.70 15.78 4.10
CA ASP A 372 13.01 16.97 4.65
C ASP A 372 11.57 17.16 4.12
N THR A 373 11.22 16.50 3.02
CA THR A 373 9.88 16.52 2.42
C THR A 373 9.01 15.35 2.81
N GLY A 374 9.48 14.47 3.73
CA GLY A 374 8.76 13.29 4.17
C GLY A 374 8.75 12.12 3.18
N GLU A 375 9.61 12.15 2.14
CA GLU A 375 9.83 11.01 1.25
C GLU A 375 10.84 10.02 1.84
N LEU A 376 10.59 8.73 1.64
CA LEU A 376 11.57 7.70 2.01
C LEU A 376 12.84 7.80 1.18
N THR A 377 13.97 7.59 1.83
CA THR A 377 15.28 7.47 1.15
C THR A 377 15.49 6.09 0.55
N SER A 378 14.82 5.06 1.07
CA SER A 378 14.84 3.70 0.54
C SER A 378 13.62 3.45 -0.34
N ASN A 379 13.85 2.91 -1.54
CA ASN A 379 12.80 2.63 -2.51
C ASN A 379 12.75 1.15 -2.83
N GLN A 380 11.56 0.56 -2.74
CA GLN A 380 11.35 -0.85 -3.00
C GLN A 380 10.01 -1.05 -3.70
N ILE A 381 10.05 -1.70 -4.86
CA ILE A 381 8.85 -2.08 -5.62
C ILE A 381 8.88 -3.59 -5.83
N TRP A 382 7.76 -4.23 -5.57
CA TRP A 382 7.57 -5.65 -5.81
C TRP A 382 6.66 -5.89 -7.01
N ILE A 383 6.98 -6.92 -7.78
CA ILE A 383 6.09 -7.50 -8.79
C ILE A 383 5.36 -8.69 -8.19
N TYR A 384 4.06 -8.71 -8.44
CA TYR A 384 3.16 -9.83 -8.13
C TYR A 384 2.51 -10.32 -9.42
N LYS A 385 2.10 -11.56 -9.42
CA LYS A 385 1.36 -12.18 -10.52
C LYS A 385 0.18 -12.96 -9.99
N VAL A 386 -0.94 -12.89 -10.71
CA VAL A 386 -2.10 -13.74 -10.41
C VAL A 386 -1.90 -15.10 -11.06
N GLN A 387 -1.83 -16.16 -10.27
CA GLN A 387 -1.56 -17.53 -10.71
C GLN A 387 -2.20 -18.58 -9.79
#